data_fd9a477d404e45058faad9db1ff7b0eb
#
_entry.id   fd9a477d404e45058faad9db1ff7b0eb
#
_cell.length_a   1.000
_cell.length_b   1.000
_cell.length_c   1.000
_cell.angle_alpha   90.00
_cell.angle_beta   90.00
_cell.angle_gamma   90.00
#
_symmetry.space_group_name_H-M   'P 1'
#
loop_
_entity.id
_entity.type
_entity.pdbx_description
1 polymer ?
#
loop_
_entity_poly.entity_id
_entity_poly.type
_entity_poly.pdbx_seq_one_letter_code
_entity_poly.pdbx_strand_id
1 'polypeptide(L)'
;MLTRTTTPGVPGPIAPADASRAGAQARPRFTALVQSPLRAGLLRYLGARPYESYEIESLMQTFGRIRVDVANCLRELVNAGVVRTVGAHPVLYQFVRPADPGFARLLDDFLTDRPGESAEDRSPSIQRFREMIGRDEKMMVIFESIRTVAKTDLAVLVLGPTGSGKEVVARIIHELSSRQQETFQAVNCAALPDSLFESEVFGYERGAFTGAYERKPGRIELANHGTLFLDEVGDLSPMAQAKLLRVTEEHRVERLGGRTSIEVDFRLICATNRPLESLVGDGTFREDLYYRINAFAIRLPALRERPSDIPVLADRFLARYCAAQGLPLDARRFAPDALTLLVTYPWPGNIRELETTVSRAALSARDGIVRARDLQFLHPVTAPEKPETPVLVPLRDVERDHIRRVLDALNWNKKRASQVLQISRETLYRKIGEFALVENRRA
;
A
#
# COMPACT_ATOMS: atom_id res chain seq x y z
N MET A 1 55.65 -8.51 -57.62
CA MET A 1 54.27 -7.93 -57.77
C MET A 1 53.35 -8.61 -56.87
N LEU A 2 53.04 -7.98 -55.73
CA LEU A 2 52.06 -8.47 -54.70
C LEU A 2 51.12 -7.31 -54.39
N THR A 3 49.89 -7.43 -54.85
CA THR A 3 48.81 -6.48 -54.69
C THR A 3 48.30 -6.50 -53.27
N ARG A 4 48.33 -5.37 -52.62
CA ARG A 4 47.67 -5.15 -51.25
C ARG A 4 46.19 -4.90 -51.47
N THR A 5 45.36 -5.76 -50.89
CA THR A 5 43.95 -5.55 -50.72
C THR A 5 43.71 -4.71 -49.47
N THR A 6 43.09 -3.55 -49.62
CA THR A 6 42.63 -2.65 -48.56
C THR A 6 41.26 -3.12 -48.04
N THR A 7 41.18 -3.41 -46.77
CA THR A 7 39.94 -3.66 -46.03
C THR A 7 39.25 -2.33 -45.69
N PRO A 8 37.90 -2.17 -45.81
CA PRO A 8 37.22 -0.94 -45.44
C PRO A 8 37.11 -0.83 -43.91
N GLY A 9 37.43 0.38 -43.40
CA GLY A 9 37.48 0.70 -41.99
C GLY A 9 36.11 0.68 -41.30
N VAL A 10 36.13 0.21 -40.08
CA VAL A 10 35.05 0.31 -39.10
C VAL A 10 34.85 1.79 -38.71
N PRO A 11 33.64 2.36 -38.74
CA PRO A 11 33.42 3.74 -38.27
C PRO A 11 33.68 3.83 -36.78
N GLY A 12 34.54 4.76 -36.37
CA GLY A 12 34.85 5.06 -34.98
C GLY A 12 33.69 5.72 -34.24
N PRO A 13 33.78 5.83 -32.91
CA PRO A 13 32.69 6.34 -32.08
C PRO A 13 32.38 7.81 -32.40
N ILE A 14 31.09 8.09 -32.59
CA ILE A 14 30.54 9.42 -32.88
C ILE A 14 30.82 10.33 -31.67
N ALA A 15 31.41 11.49 -31.93
CA ALA A 15 31.82 12.48 -30.94
C ALA A 15 30.61 13.14 -30.22
N PRO A 16 30.77 13.62 -28.96
CA PRO A 16 29.68 14.12 -28.13
C PRO A 16 29.03 15.46 -28.57
N ALA A 17 29.44 16.04 -29.69
CA ALA A 17 28.91 17.30 -30.21
C ALA A 17 27.51 17.20 -30.87
N ASP A 18 27.08 16.01 -31.33
CA ASP A 18 25.74 15.83 -31.95
C ASP A 18 24.60 15.67 -30.96
N ALA A 19 24.86 15.19 -29.75
CA ALA A 19 23.86 15.06 -28.71
C ALA A 19 23.37 16.43 -28.17
N SER A 20 24.23 17.45 -28.20
CA SER A 20 23.90 18.82 -27.78
C SER A 20 22.98 19.55 -28.77
N ARG A 21 23.14 19.30 -30.07
CA ARG A 21 22.31 19.90 -31.12
C ARG A 21 20.91 19.29 -31.22
N ALA A 22 20.78 18.00 -31.02
CA ALA A 22 19.47 17.31 -30.97
C ALA A 22 18.63 17.80 -29.79
N GLY A 23 19.20 17.98 -28.60
CA GLY A 23 18.51 18.52 -27.43
C GLY A 23 18.07 19.99 -27.58
N ALA A 24 18.81 20.81 -28.35
CA ALA A 24 18.47 22.23 -28.56
C ALA A 24 17.21 22.41 -29.43
N GLN A 25 16.89 21.47 -30.31
CA GLN A 25 15.69 21.52 -31.18
C GLN A 25 14.47 20.82 -30.53
N ALA A 26 14.68 19.89 -29.63
CA ALA A 26 13.60 19.18 -28.97
C ALA A 26 12.79 20.10 -28.02
N ARG A 27 13.44 20.98 -27.26
CA ARG A 27 12.81 21.90 -26.29
C ARG A 27 11.77 22.84 -26.91
N PRO A 28 12.04 23.62 -27.97
CA PRO A 28 11.04 24.50 -28.58
C PRO A 28 9.83 23.74 -29.14
N ARG A 29 10.05 22.58 -29.75
CA ARG A 29 8.99 21.71 -30.29
C ARG A 29 8.10 21.17 -29.15
N PHE A 30 8.70 20.74 -28.06
CA PHE A 30 7.97 20.26 -26.89
C PHE A 30 7.17 21.38 -26.22
N THR A 31 7.77 22.55 -26.01
CA THR A 31 7.10 23.72 -25.43
C THR A 31 5.87 24.11 -26.26
N ALA A 32 5.98 24.17 -27.58
CA ALA A 32 4.85 24.45 -28.48
C ALA A 32 3.72 23.40 -28.35
N LEU A 33 4.09 22.12 -28.14
CA LEU A 33 3.12 21.03 -28.00
C LEU A 33 2.28 21.19 -26.73
N VAL A 34 2.88 21.57 -25.61
CA VAL A 34 2.21 21.67 -24.29
C VAL A 34 1.64 23.05 -23.97
N GLN A 35 1.77 24.05 -24.85
CA GLN A 35 1.20 25.38 -24.65
C GLN A 35 -0.32 25.40 -24.52
N SER A 36 -1.03 24.50 -25.24
CA SER A 36 -2.49 24.42 -25.12
C SER A 36 -2.86 23.60 -23.87
N PRO A 37 -3.68 24.16 -22.93
CA PRO A 37 -4.11 23.42 -21.75
C PRO A 37 -4.84 22.10 -22.08
N LEU A 38 -5.62 22.06 -23.15
CA LEU A 38 -6.32 20.85 -23.60
C LEU A 38 -5.34 19.80 -24.12
N ARG A 39 -4.34 20.18 -24.94
CA ARG A 39 -3.29 19.25 -25.42
C ARG A 39 -2.46 18.71 -24.26
N ALA A 40 -2.05 19.58 -23.35
CA ALA A 40 -1.31 19.19 -22.15
C ALA A 40 -2.12 18.21 -21.30
N GLY A 41 -3.42 18.46 -21.12
CA GLY A 41 -4.34 17.56 -20.41
C GLY A 41 -4.50 16.21 -21.11
N LEU A 42 -4.76 16.20 -22.41
CA LEU A 42 -4.88 14.97 -23.22
C LEU A 42 -3.58 14.15 -23.18
N LEU A 43 -2.42 14.81 -23.32
CA LEU A 43 -1.13 14.16 -23.27
C LEU A 43 -0.86 13.49 -21.91
N ARG A 44 -1.20 14.16 -20.82
CA ARG A 44 -1.12 13.58 -19.46
C ARG A 44 -2.09 12.43 -19.26
N TYR A 45 -3.34 12.58 -19.71
CA TYR A 45 -4.35 11.54 -19.60
C TYR A 45 -3.97 10.26 -20.35
N LEU A 46 -3.54 10.38 -21.60
CA LEU A 46 -3.11 9.26 -22.42
C LEU A 46 -1.76 8.69 -21.93
N GLY A 47 -0.82 9.53 -21.54
CA GLY A 47 0.49 9.11 -21.02
C GLY A 47 0.41 8.39 -19.68
N ALA A 48 -0.62 8.69 -18.85
CA ALA A 48 -0.89 7.95 -17.62
C ALA A 48 -1.39 6.51 -17.86
N ARG A 49 -1.85 6.20 -19.10
CA ARG A 49 -2.42 4.91 -19.50
C ARG A 49 -1.88 4.47 -20.87
N PRO A 50 -0.57 4.21 -20.98
CA PRO A 50 0.10 4.03 -22.28
C PRO A 50 -0.36 2.81 -23.07
N TYR A 51 -1.02 1.85 -22.42
CA TYR A 51 -1.49 0.61 -23.06
C TYR A 51 -2.99 0.65 -23.44
N GLU A 52 -3.70 1.70 -23.04
CA GLU A 52 -5.12 1.87 -23.34
C GLU A 52 -5.30 2.66 -24.64
N SER A 53 -6.37 2.35 -25.35
CA SER A 53 -6.77 3.05 -26.58
C SER A 53 -8.15 3.66 -26.39
N TYR A 54 -8.33 4.90 -26.81
CA TYR A 54 -9.53 5.70 -26.56
C TYR A 54 -10.19 6.18 -27.84
N GLU A 55 -11.50 6.12 -27.89
CA GLU A 55 -12.28 6.80 -28.91
C GLU A 55 -12.35 8.30 -28.63
N ILE A 56 -12.52 9.11 -29.68
CA ILE A 56 -12.63 10.56 -29.54
C ILE A 56 -13.84 10.96 -28.69
N GLU A 57 -14.92 10.23 -28.76
CA GLU A 57 -16.16 10.43 -27.99
C GLU A 57 -15.93 10.28 -26.48
N SER A 58 -15.16 9.29 -26.09
CA SER A 58 -14.77 9.07 -24.68
C SER A 58 -13.89 10.23 -24.17
N LEU A 59 -12.96 10.71 -24.96
CA LEU A 59 -12.11 11.86 -24.61
C LEU A 59 -12.91 13.17 -24.54
N MET A 60 -13.89 13.36 -25.41
CA MET A 60 -14.81 14.49 -25.35
C MET A 60 -15.58 14.54 -24.04
N GLN A 61 -16.13 13.40 -23.62
CA GLN A 61 -16.84 13.29 -22.33
C GLN A 61 -15.92 13.56 -21.14
N THR A 62 -14.72 12.98 -21.15
CA THR A 62 -13.73 13.14 -20.08
C THR A 62 -13.29 14.60 -19.89
N PHE A 63 -13.11 15.34 -21.00
CA PHE A 63 -12.60 16.71 -20.96
C PHE A 63 -13.68 17.79 -21.08
N GLY A 64 -14.94 17.42 -21.26
CA GLY A 64 -16.05 18.38 -21.42
C GLY A 64 -15.85 19.33 -22.61
N ARG A 65 -15.31 18.83 -23.75
CA ARG A 65 -14.95 19.63 -24.94
C ARG A 65 -15.63 19.10 -26.19
N ILE A 66 -15.83 20.01 -27.15
CA ILE A 66 -16.43 19.66 -28.44
C ILE A 66 -15.45 18.87 -29.30
N ARG A 67 -16.00 18.09 -30.24
CA ARG A 67 -15.25 17.16 -31.10
C ARG A 67 -14.11 17.84 -31.87
N VAL A 68 -14.35 19.03 -32.41
CA VAL A 68 -13.38 19.76 -33.22
C VAL A 68 -12.12 20.11 -32.42
N ASP A 69 -12.28 20.56 -31.18
CA ASP A 69 -11.16 20.93 -30.32
C ASP A 69 -10.32 19.70 -29.93
N VAL A 70 -11.00 18.62 -29.53
CA VAL A 70 -10.31 17.35 -29.18
C VAL A 70 -9.61 16.75 -30.40
N ALA A 71 -10.28 16.74 -31.57
CA ALA A 71 -9.71 16.21 -32.81
C ALA A 71 -8.47 16.98 -33.27
N ASN A 72 -8.50 18.30 -33.19
CA ASN A 72 -7.35 19.14 -33.54
C ASN A 72 -6.15 18.88 -32.60
N CYS A 73 -6.41 18.81 -31.30
CA CYS A 73 -5.38 18.49 -30.30
C CYS A 73 -4.78 17.10 -30.53
N LEU A 74 -5.60 16.08 -30.78
CA LEU A 74 -5.14 14.73 -31.06
C LEU A 74 -4.30 14.64 -32.35
N ARG A 75 -4.71 15.37 -33.40
CA ARG A 75 -3.94 15.44 -34.67
C ARG A 75 -2.55 16.01 -34.41
N GLU A 76 -2.42 17.05 -33.63
CA GLU A 76 -1.11 17.63 -33.29
C GLU A 76 -0.27 16.69 -32.42
N LEU A 77 -0.87 15.95 -31.50
CA LEU A 77 -0.19 14.93 -30.71
C LEU A 77 0.28 13.74 -31.58
N VAL A 78 -0.51 13.35 -32.58
CA VAL A 78 -0.13 12.33 -33.58
C VAL A 78 1.04 12.82 -34.45
N ASN A 79 0.98 14.06 -34.95
CA ASN A 79 2.05 14.66 -35.74
C ASN A 79 3.37 14.82 -34.95
N ALA A 80 3.26 15.02 -33.63
CA ALA A 80 4.42 15.04 -32.72
C ALA A 80 4.98 13.65 -32.39
N GLY A 81 4.30 12.57 -32.80
CA GLY A 81 4.74 11.20 -32.58
C GLY A 81 4.57 10.71 -31.12
N VAL A 82 3.71 11.38 -30.32
CA VAL A 82 3.44 10.99 -28.93
C VAL A 82 2.10 10.26 -28.77
N VAL A 83 1.29 10.24 -29.81
CA VAL A 83 0.04 9.48 -29.92
C VAL A 83 0.01 8.80 -31.28
N ARG A 84 -0.52 7.60 -31.36
CA ARG A 84 -0.79 6.89 -32.63
C ARG A 84 -2.27 6.58 -32.77
N THR A 85 -2.73 6.44 -34.00
CA THR A 85 -4.06 5.90 -34.29
C THR A 85 -3.97 4.39 -34.46
N VAL A 86 -4.96 3.68 -33.91
CA VAL A 86 -5.11 2.23 -33.97
C VAL A 86 -6.51 1.90 -34.51
N GLY A 87 -6.61 1.00 -35.49
CA GLY A 87 -7.88 0.65 -36.15
C GLY A 87 -8.29 1.66 -37.22
N ALA A 88 -9.19 1.24 -38.10
CA ALA A 88 -9.73 2.08 -39.19
C ALA A 88 -11.14 2.60 -38.86
N HIS A 89 -11.98 1.78 -38.21
CA HIS A 89 -13.32 2.14 -37.72
C HIS A 89 -13.70 1.25 -36.54
N PRO A 90 -13.85 1.79 -35.31
CA PRO A 90 -13.57 3.17 -34.89
C PRO A 90 -12.07 3.47 -34.85
N VAL A 91 -11.70 4.75 -35.03
CA VAL A 91 -10.33 5.22 -34.87
C VAL A 91 -10.06 5.39 -33.37
N LEU A 92 -9.09 4.64 -32.86
CA LEU A 92 -8.64 4.70 -31.47
C LEU A 92 -7.32 5.46 -31.37
N TYR A 93 -7.13 6.21 -30.28
CA TYR A 93 -5.93 6.96 -29.98
C TYR A 93 -5.20 6.34 -28.81
N GLN A 94 -3.91 6.03 -29.01
CA GLN A 94 -3.05 5.41 -28.01
C GLN A 94 -1.76 6.19 -27.83
N PHE A 95 -1.29 6.31 -26.59
CA PHE A 95 -0.01 6.92 -26.28
C PHE A 95 1.15 6.11 -26.85
N VAL A 96 2.18 6.82 -27.37
CA VAL A 96 3.42 6.21 -27.84
C VAL A 96 4.59 7.03 -27.34
N ARG A 97 5.63 6.36 -26.87
CA ARG A 97 6.87 7.03 -26.50
C ARG A 97 7.64 7.41 -27.75
N PRO A 98 8.02 8.70 -27.93
CA PRO A 98 8.72 9.17 -29.10
C PRO A 98 10.13 8.55 -29.20
N ALA A 99 10.60 8.33 -30.44
CA ALA A 99 11.91 7.73 -30.71
C ALA A 99 13.09 8.69 -30.42
N ASP A 100 12.86 9.99 -30.44
CA ASP A 100 13.88 11.01 -30.12
C ASP A 100 14.16 11.02 -28.59
N PRO A 101 15.40 10.66 -28.16
CA PRO A 101 15.73 10.57 -26.75
C PRO A 101 15.61 11.91 -25.98
N GLY A 102 15.90 13.03 -26.67
CA GLY A 102 15.78 14.37 -26.09
C GLY A 102 14.32 14.77 -25.85
N PHE A 103 13.46 14.46 -26.82
CA PHE A 103 12.03 14.70 -26.72
C PHE A 103 11.37 13.73 -25.72
N ALA A 104 11.80 12.46 -25.68
CA ALA A 104 11.32 11.47 -24.72
C ALA A 104 11.60 11.88 -23.27
N ARG A 105 12.79 12.43 -22.97
CA ARG A 105 13.12 12.96 -21.64
C ARG A 105 12.20 14.12 -21.24
N LEU A 106 12.02 15.10 -22.12
CA LEU A 106 11.13 16.24 -21.86
C LEU A 106 9.68 15.79 -21.64
N LEU A 107 9.25 14.75 -22.35
CA LEU A 107 7.94 14.16 -22.19
C LEU A 107 7.81 13.40 -20.87
N ASP A 108 8.81 12.62 -20.48
CA ASP A 108 8.84 11.93 -19.20
C ASP A 108 8.81 12.95 -18.04
N ASP A 109 9.61 14.02 -18.13
CA ASP A 109 9.61 15.12 -17.16
C ASP A 109 8.22 15.77 -17.06
N PHE A 110 7.57 16.04 -18.19
CA PHE A 110 6.25 16.66 -18.26
C PHE A 110 5.12 15.75 -17.73
N LEU A 111 5.18 14.45 -18.03
CA LEU A 111 4.21 13.48 -17.53
C LEU A 111 4.36 13.25 -16.01
N THR A 112 5.58 13.43 -15.51
CA THR A 112 5.92 13.38 -14.11
C THR A 112 5.60 14.70 -13.39
N ASP A 113 5.71 15.85 -14.12
CA ASP A 113 5.49 17.20 -13.60
C ASP A 113 3.98 17.53 -13.59
N ARG A 114 3.36 17.60 -12.41
CA ARG A 114 1.95 17.99 -12.25
C ARG A 114 1.83 19.50 -12.07
N PRO A 115 0.86 20.19 -12.70
CA PRO A 115 0.64 21.62 -12.46
C PRO A 115 0.28 21.86 -11.00
N GLY A 116 1.10 22.64 -10.31
CA GLY A 116 0.95 22.97 -8.89
C GLY A 116 1.99 22.29 -7.97
N GLU A 117 2.93 21.52 -8.51
CA GLU A 117 4.01 20.94 -7.69
C GLU A 117 5.07 22.00 -7.37
N SER A 118 5.31 22.18 -6.07
CA SER A 118 6.40 23.05 -5.58
C SER A 118 7.76 22.35 -5.74
N ALA A 119 8.86 23.11 -5.58
CA ALA A 119 10.21 22.53 -5.57
C ALA A 119 10.37 21.47 -4.47
N GLU A 120 9.60 21.57 -3.38
CA GLU A 120 9.51 20.60 -2.30
C GLU A 120 8.97 19.25 -2.81
N ASP A 121 8.05 19.26 -3.78
CA ASP A 121 7.45 18.06 -4.37
C ASP A 121 8.43 17.20 -5.19
N ARG A 122 9.60 17.74 -5.51
CA ARG A 122 10.68 17.06 -6.24
C ARG A 122 11.67 16.36 -5.33
N SER A 123 11.48 16.42 -4.00
CA SER A 123 12.37 15.74 -3.07
C SER A 123 12.32 14.22 -3.31
N PRO A 124 13.45 13.49 -3.19
CA PRO A 124 13.48 12.03 -3.33
C PRO A 124 12.51 11.32 -2.37
N SER A 125 12.28 11.91 -1.21
CA SER A 125 11.36 11.40 -0.20
C SER A 125 9.91 11.48 -0.64
N ILE A 126 9.49 12.63 -1.20
CA ILE A 126 8.13 12.80 -1.74
C ILE A 126 7.92 11.92 -2.97
N GLN A 127 8.94 11.80 -3.81
CA GLN A 127 8.87 10.95 -5.00
C GLN A 127 8.73 9.48 -4.61
N ARG A 128 9.53 9.02 -3.63
CA ARG A 128 9.42 7.68 -3.02
C ARG A 128 8.05 7.46 -2.37
N PHE A 129 7.51 8.50 -1.74
CA PHE A 129 6.18 8.46 -1.14
C PHE A 129 5.06 8.33 -2.18
N ARG A 130 5.07 9.15 -3.23
CA ARG A 130 4.13 9.03 -4.37
C ARG A 130 4.25 7.68 -5.05
N GLU A 131 5.43 7.14 -5.04
CA GLU A 131 5.68 5.80 -5.52
C GLU A 131 5.08 4.70 -4.61
N MET A 132 4.98 4.87 -3.34
CA MET A 132 4.44 3.90 -2.37
C MET A 132 2.93 4.04 -2.15
N ILE A 133 2.37 5.19 -2.48
CA ILE A 133 0.94 5.48 -2.39
C ILE A 133 0.41 5.53 -3.81
N GLY A 134 -0.55 4.71 -4.10
CA GLY A 134 -1.17 4.61 -5.40
C GLY A 134 -1.82 5.91 -5.91
N ARG A 135 -2.86 5.76 -6.72
CA ARG A 135 -3.57 6.86 -7.38
C ARG A 135 -4.97 7.09 -6.81
N ASP A 136 -5.32 6.37 -5.75
CA ASP A 136 -6.65 6.46 -5.14
C ASP A 136 -6.87 7.84 -4.51
N GLU A 137 -8.03 8.42 -4.73
CA GLU A 137 -8.39 9.75 -4.25
C GLU A 137 -8.28 9.86 -2.73
N LYS A 138 -8.66 8.82 -1.98
CA LYS A 138 -8.53 8.76 -0.52
C LYS A 138 -7.09 8.91 -0.07
N MET A 139 -6.16 8.30 -0.82
CA MET A 139 -4.73 8.40 -0.52
C MET A 139 -4.17 9.78 -0.84
N MET A 140 -4.71 10.46 -1.85
CA MET A 140 -4.31 11.84 -2.16
C MET A 140 -4.69 12.81 -1.04
N VAL A 141 -5.88 12.67 -0.45
CA VAL A 141 -6.30 13.47 0.72
C VAL A 141 -5.39 13.22 1.93
N ILE A 142 -5.06 11.96 2.18
CA ILE A 142 -4.13 11.57 3.25
C ILE A 142 -2.75 12.18 3.00
N PHE A 143 -2.30 12.21 1.76
CA PHE A 143 -1.03 12.82 1.38
C PHE A 143 -0.97 14.32 1.74
N GLU A 144 -1.99 15.09 1.41
CA GLU A 144 -2.04 16.51 1.77
C GLU A 144 -2.05 16.70 3.30
N SER A 145 -2.75 15.83 4.03
CA SER A 145 -2.74 15.83 5.49
C SER A 145 -1.33 15.57 6.05
N ILE A 146 -0.59 14.62 5.46
CA ILE A 146 0.79 14.32 5.84
C ILE A 146 1.69 15.53 5.59
N ARG A 147 1.60 16.17 4.42
CA ARG A 147 2.39 17.37 4.08
C ARG A 147 2.14 18.52 5.06
N THR A 148 0.89 18.70 5.46
CA THR A 148 0.50 19.74 6.41
C THR A 148 1.07 19.45 7.79
N VAL A 149 0.86 18.26 8.33
CA VAL A 149 1.30 17.93 9.68
C VAL A 149 2.81 17.74 9.77
N ALA A 150 3.49 17.36 8.70
CA ALA A 150 4.94 17.19 8.68
C ALA A 150 5.69 18.47 9.09
N LYS A 151 5.14 19.65 8.75
CA LYS A 151 5.72 20.97 9.07
C LYS A 151 5.50 21.41 10.53
N THR A 152 4.83 20.61 11.34
CA THR A 152 4.53 20.90 12.75
C THR A 152 5.23 19.90 13.67
N ASP A 153 5.36 20.23 14.96
CA ASP A 153 5.83 19.29 15.99
C ASP A 153 4.69 18.58 16.72
N LEU A 154 3.47 18.66 16.20
CA LEU A 154 2.33 17.95 16.79
C LEU A 154 2.57 16.44 16.84
N ALA A 155 2.09 15.80 17.90
CA ALA A 155 2.02 14.36 17.97
C ALA A 155 1.04 13.83 16.90
N VAL A 156 1.44 12.79 16.18
CA VAL A 156 0.64 12.20 15.10
C VAL A 156 0.26 10.78 15.45
N LEU A 157 -1.04 10.48 15.33
CA LEU A 157 -1.57 9.13 15.49
C LEU A 157 -1.99 8.55 14.14
N VAL A 158 -1.27 7.51 13.69
CA VAL A 158 -1.56 6.82 12.43
C VAL A 158 -2.40 5.58 12.71
N LEU A 159 -3.65 5.61 12.30
CA LEU A 159 -4.62 4.54 12.47
C LEU A 159 -4.79 3.76 11.18
N GLY A 160 -4.94 2.44 11.26
CA GLY A 160 -5.22 1.62 10.08
C GLY A 160 -4.94 0.14 10.30
N PRO A 161 -5.48 -0.73 9.43
CA PRO A 161 -5.31 -2.17 9.58
C PRO A 161 -3.85 -2.60 9.46
N THR A 162 -3.55 -3.78 9.99
CA THR A 162 -2.20 -4.36 9.89
C THR A 162 -1.78 -4.48 8.43
N GLY A 163 -0.53 -4.12 8.12
CA GLY A 163 0.00 -4.16 6.75
C GLY A 163 -0.49 -3.05 5.81
N SER A 164 -1.20 -2.01 6.30
CA SER A 164 -1.67 -0.88 5.50
C SER A 164 -0.58 0.14 5.12
N GLY A 165 0.60 0.08 5.79
CA GLY A 165 1.72 0.99 5.53
C GLY A 165 1.92 2.08 6.60
N LYS A 166 1.44 1.89 7.83
CA LYS A 166 1.56 2.87 8.94
C LYS A 166 3.01 3.33 9.18
N GLU A 167 3.96 2.41 9.24
CA GLU A 167 5.39 2.74 9.42
C GLU A 167 5.93 3.59 8.27
N VAL A 168 5.52 3.29 7.04
CA VAL A 168 5.92 4.07 5.87
C VAL A 168 5.45 5.51 5.99
N VAL A 169 4.19 5.71 6.39
CA VAL A 169 3.63 7.05 6.64
C VAL A 169 4.42 7.78 7.73
N ALA A 170 4.77 7.11 8.82
CA ALA A 170 5.56 7.71 9.90
C ALA A 170 6.95 8.15 9.41
N ARG A 171 7.64 7.35 8.61
CA ARG A 171 8.93 7.71 8.01
C ARG A 171 8.83 8.93 7.10
N ILE A 172 7.77 9.01 6.30
CA ILE A 172 7.54 10.14 5.40
C ILE A 172 7.25 11.43 6.17
N ILE A 173 6.46 11.35 7.25
CA ILE A 173 6.23 12.50 8.12
C ILE A 173 7.56 13.02 8.68
N HIS A 174 8.46 12.12 9.09
CA HIS A 174 9.78 12.49 9.55
C HIS A 174 10.62 13.12 8.42
N GLU A 175 10.70 12.48 7.25
CA GLU A 175 11.46 12.93 6.08
C GLU A 175 10.99 14.29 5.52
N LEU A 176 9.73 14.66 5.72
CA LEU A 176 9.16 15.95 5.33
C LEU A 176 9.17 17.00 6.45
N SER A 177 9.67 16.64 7.63
CA SER A 177 9.70 17.53 8.81
C SER A 177 10.95 18.37 8.87
N SER A 178 10.95 19.36 9.79
CA SER A 178 12.15 20.12 10.16
C SER A 178 13.28 19.24 10.74
N ARG A 179 12.92 18.02 11.23
CA ARG A 179 13.85 17.07 11.86
C ARG A 179 14.32 15.96 10.89
N GLN A 180 14.20 16.16 9.57
CA GLN A 180 14.51 15.15 8.54
C GLN A 180 15.97 14.65 8.55
N GLN A 181 16.91 15.45 9.06
CA GLN A 181 18.33 15.10 9.17
C GLN A 181 18.67 14.43 10.50
N GLU A 182 17.72 14.41 11.43
CA GLU A 182 17.92 13.89 12.77
C GLU A 182 17.52 12.40 12.83
N THR A 183 17.67 11.79 14.00
CA THR A 183 17.40 10.36 14.18
C THR A 183 15.91 10.03 14.10
N PHE A 184 15.58 8.92 13.43
CA PHE A 184 14.26 8.28 13.47
C PHE A 184 14.36 6.99 14.28
N GLN A 185 13.87 7.01 15.52
CA GLN A 185 13.85 5.84 16.41
C GLN A 185 12.50 5.15 16.34
N ALA A 186 12.47 3.94 15.77
CA ALA A 186 11.28 3.13 15.68
C ALA A 186 11.28 2.03 16.75
N VAL A 187 10.14 1.87 17.43
CA VAL A 187 9.90 0.82 18.42
C VAL A 187 8.54 0.19 18.15
N ASN A 188 8.49 -1.13 18.11
CA ASN A 188 7.24 -1.88 18.04
C ASN A 188 6.86 -2.33 19.46
N CYS A 189 5.73 -1.81 19.96
CA CYS A 189 5.28 -2.05 21.34
C CYS A 189 4.80 -3.49 21.56
N ALA A 190 4.29 -4.15 20.52
CA ALA A 190 3.80 -5.54 20.60
C ALA A 190 4.92 -6.59 20.46
N ALA A 191 6.09 -6.21 19.97
CA ALA A 191 7.17 -7.17 19.67
C ALA A 191 7.98 -7.60 20.90
N LEU A 192 7.87 -6.88 22.01
CA LEU A 192 8.68 -7.08 23.21
C LEU A 192 7.79 -7.38 24.43
N PRO A 193 8.18 -8.30 25.31
CA PRO A 193 7.60 -8.40 26.64
C PRO A 193 7.71 -7.06 27.40
N ASP A 194 6.77 -6.74 28.28
CA ASP A 194 6.67 -5.45 28.98
C ASP A 194 7.99 -5.01 29.65
N SER A 195 8.67 -5.92 30.34
CA SER A 195 9.93 -5.61 31.02
C SER A 195 11.07 -5.28 30.07
N LEU A 196 11.11 -5.92 28.90
CA LEU A 196 12.07 -5.63 27.84
C LEU A 196 11.69 -4.33 27.13
N PHE A 197 10.42 -4.10 26.88
CA PHE A 197 9.93 -2.84 26.30
C PHE A 197 10.37 -1.65 27.17
N GLU A 198 10.09 -1.70 28.49
CA GLU A 198 10.48 -0.63 29.38
C GLU A 198 11.98 -0.37 29.37
N SER A 199 12.81 -1.42 29.42
CA SER A 199 14.26 -1.29 29.41
C SER A 199 14.81 -0.76 28.07
N GLU A 200 14.21 -1.13 26.94
CA GLU A 200 14.61 -0.60 25.62
C GLU A 200 14.16 0.84 25.41
N VAL A 201 12.94 1.19 25.82
CA VAL A 201 12.37 2.52 25.56
C VAL A 201 12.91 3.57 26.54
N PHE A 202 12.91 3.29 27.84
CA PHE A 202 13.34 4.25 28.86
C PHE A 202 14.82 4.13 29.24
N GLY A 203 15.47 3.00 28.89
CA GLY A 203 16.85 2.72 29.29
C GLY A 203 16.98 2.26 30.76
N TYR A 204 18.18 1.91 31.16
CA TYR A 204 18.43 1.45 32.53
C TYR A 204 19.80 1.83 33.05
N GLU A 205 19.91 1.99 34.35
CA GLU A 205 21.18 2.15 35.06
C GLU A 205 21.74 0.78 35.45
N ARG A 206 23.04 0.75 35.70
CA ARG A 206 23.72 -0.44 36.21
C ARG A 206 23.05 -0.92 37.51
N GLY A 207 22.69 -2.19 37.56
CA GLY A 207 22.04 -2.81 38.73
C GLY A 207 20.54 -2.62 38.82
N ALA A 208 19.89 -2.08 37.80
CA ALA A 208 18.43 -1.89 37.75
C ALA A 208 17.65 -3.21 37.84
N PHE A 209 18.22 -4.30 37.33
CA PHE A 209 17.68 -5.66 37.39
C PHE A 209 18.80 -6.69 37.28
N THR A 210 18.51 -7.98 37.50
CA THR A 210 19.44 -9.07 37.34
C THR A 210 19.90 -9.20 35.89
N GLY A 211 21.19 -8.88 35.61
CA GLY A 211 21.74 -8.83 34.24
C GLY A 211 22.06 -7.42 33.75
N ALA A 212 21.69 -6.37 34.47
CA ALA A 212 22.05 -4.99 34.15
C ALA A 212 23.49 -4.66 34.60
N TYR A 213 24.46 -5.22 33.90
CA TYR A 213 25.90 -5.04 34.24
C TYR A 213 26.43 -3.64 33.88
N GLU A 214 25.85 -3.02 32.86
CA GLU A 214 26.21 -1.68 32.38
C GLU A 214 24.96 -0.84 32.21
N ARG A 215 25.12 0.49 32.19
CA ARG A 215 24.03 1.40 31.84
C ARG A 215 23.74 1.34 30.34
N LYS A 216 22.47 1.47 29.96
CA LYS A 216 22.03 1.55 28.55
C LYS A 216 21.08 2.73 28.36
N PRO A 217 21.36 3.66 27.42
CA PRO A 217 20.39 4.71 27.08
C PRO A 217 19.15 4.11 26.41
N GLY A 218 17.99 4.69 26.70
CA GLY A 218 16.72 4.28 26.10
C GLY A 218 16.51 4.87 24.71
N ARG A 219 15.54 4.30 23.96
CA ARG A 219 15.15 4.82 22.64
C ARG A 219 14.65 6.26 22.69
N ILE A 220 14.03 6.68 23.78
CA ILE A 220 13.61 8.07 24.01
C ILE A 220 14.84 9.00 24.03
N GLU A 221 15.88 8.62 24.75
CA GLU A 221 17.13 9.42 24.78
C GLU A 221 17.80 9.46 23.40
N LEU A 222 17.81 8.34 22.67
CA LEU A 222 18.37 8.25 21.32
C LEU A 222 17.55 9.02 20.27
N ALA A 223 16.26 9.29 20.55
CA ALA A 223 15.38 10.09 19.71
C ALA A 223 15.53 11.60 19.98
N ASN A 224 16.40 12.00 20.89
CA ASN A 224 16.57 13.42 21.25
C ASN A 224 16.88 14.26 20.00
N HIS A 225 16.19 15.39 19.85
CA HIS A 225 16.12 16.27 18.67
C HIS A 225 15.53 15.64 17.40
N GLY A 226 15.28 14.33 17.38
CA GLY A 226 14.74 13.56 16.27
C GLY A 226 13.26 13.25 16.38
N THR A 227 12.89 12.04 15.93
CA THR A 227 11.52 11.52 15.94
C THR A 227 11.48 10.15 16.61
N LEU A 228 10.58 9.99 17.57
CA LEU A 228 10.23 8.70 18.16
C LEU A 228 8.97 8.16 17.49
N PHE A 229 9.07 6.99 16.90
CA PHE A 229 7.93 6.27 16.32
C PHE A 229 7.58 5.05 17.16
N LEU A 230 6.35 5.01 17.69
CA LEU A 230 5.82 3.89 18.46
C LEU A 230 4.76 3.16 17.63
N ASP A 231 5.10 1.97 17.13
CA ASP A 231 4.16 1.12 16.40
C ASP A 231 3.38 0.23 17.38
N GLU A 232 2.10 0.01 17.09
CA GLU A 232 1.13 -0.74 17.89
C GLU A 232 1.03 -0.21 19.34
N VAL A 233 0.89 1.11 19.48
CA VAL A 233 0.81 1.80 20.80
C VAL A 233 -0.36 1.31 21.66
N GLY A 234 -1.43 0.75 21.03
CA GLY A 234 -2.57 0.17 21.74
C GLY A 234 -2.26 -1.11 22.52
N ASP A 235 -1.04 -1.65 22.40
CA ASP A 235 -0.58 -2.84 23.13
C ASP A 235 0.32 -2.51 24.33
N LEU A 236 0.49 -1.21 24.63
CA LEU A 236 1.27 -0.78 25.81
C LEU A 236 0.63 -1.22 27.13
N SER A 237 1.44 -1.73 28.05
CA SER A 237 1.01 -2.01 29.41
C SER A 237 0.61 -0.73 30.14
N PRO A 238 -0.27 -0.79 31.18
CA PRO A 238 -0.68 0.39 31.94
C PRO A 238 0.49 1.17 32.55
N MET A 239 1.57 0.46 32.94
CA MET A 239 2.78 1.09 33.48
C MET A 239 3.54 1.85 32.39
N ALA A 240 3.71 1.27 31.22
CA ALA A 240 4.34 1.91 30.06
C ALA A 240 3.56 3.15 29.61
N GLN A 241 2.22 3.06 29.60
CA GLN A 241 1.36 4.20 29.29
C GLN A 241 1.58 5.37 30.27
N ALA A 242 1.63 5.10 31.58
CA ALA A 242 1.87 6.15 32.57
C ALA A 242 3.24 6.82 32.44
N LYS A 243 4.29 6.02 32.17
CA LYS A 243 5.64 6.55 31.93
C LYS A 243 5.72 7.36 30.63
N LEU A 244 5.09 6.89 29.57
CA LEU A 244 5.07 7.61 28.28
C LEU A 244 4.34 8.95 28.42
N LEU A 245 3.20 8.98 29.12
CA LEU A 245 2.49 10.22 29.43
C LEU A 245 3.41 11.21 30.12
N ARG A 246 4.04 10.79 31.20
CA ARG A 246 4.96 11.67 31.97
C ARG A 246 6.06 12.24 31.09
N VAL A 247 6.70 11.41 30.24
CA VAL A 247 7.78 11.90 29.33
C VAL A 247 7.23 12.89 28.31
N THR A 248 6.02 12.67 27.79
CA THR A 248 5.43 13.59 26.79
C THR A 248 4.92 14.91 27.38
N GLU A 249 4.66 14.96 28.68
CA GLU A 249 4.26 16.17 29.41
C GLU A 249 5.46 16.97 29.94
N GLU A 250 6.38 16.26 30.62
CA GLU A 250 7.51 16.90 31.31
C GLU A 250 8.73 17.10 30.40
N HIS A 251 8.77 16.46 29.22
CA HIS A 251 9.95 16.41 28.34
C HIS A 251 11.20 15.91 29.06
N ARG A 252 11.02 14.93 29.95
CA ARG A 252 12.06 14.32 30.76
C ARG A 252 11.88 12.82 30.85
N VAL A 253 12.99 12.10 30.83
CA VAL A 253 13.00 10.64 30.97
C VAL A 253 13.89 10.25 32.17
N GLU A 254 13.43 9.26 32.94
CA GLU A 254 14.21 8.62 33.98
C GLU A 254 14.48 7.17 33.58
N ARG A 255 15.74 6.75 33.67
CA ARG A 255 16.12 5.36 33.39
C ARG A 255 15.61 4.44 34.50
N LEU A 256 15.37 3.18 34.18
CA LEU A 256 15.03 2.16 35.16
C LEU A 256 16.15 2.04 36.21
N GLY A 257 15.78 2.06 37.49
CA GLY A 257 16.74 2.04 38.60
C GLY A 257 17.51 3.34 38.80
N GLY A 258 17.31 4.35 37.96
CA GLY A 258 17.96 5.67 38.08
C GLY A 258 17.10 6.65 38.87
N ARG A 259 17.77 7.75 39.31
CA ARG A 259 17.12 8.91 39.97
C ARG A 259 17.37 10.20 39.20
N THR A 260 18.13 10.12 38.13
CA THR A 260 18.51 11.29 37.34
C THR A 260 17.47 11.47 36.22
N SER A 261 16.86 12.65 36.20
CA SER A 261 15.95 13.07 35.13
C SER A 261 16.76 13.69 34.00
N ILE A 262 16.55 13.22 32.77
CA ILE A 262 17.25 13.62 31.56
C ILE A 262 16.27 14.38 30.67
N GLU A 263 16.63 15.60 30.27
CA GLU A 263 15.81 16.40 29.35
C GLU A 263 15.87 15.80 27.95
N VAL A 264 14.70 15.71 27.28
CA VAL A 264 14.55 15.16 25.93
C VAL A 264 13.60 16.03 25.13
N ASP A 265 13.97 16.29 23.90
CA ASP A 265 13.12 16.97 22.90
C ASP A 265 12.97 16.05 21.68
N PHE A 266 11.82 15.51 21.45
CA PHE A 266 11.53 14.65 20.30
C PHE A 266 10.12 14.86 19.78
N ARG A 267 9.96 14.63 18.49
CA ARG A 267 8.65 14.54 17.87
C ARG A 267 8.08 13.13 18.03
N LEU A 268 6.83 13.02 18.50
CA LEU A 268 6.17 11.75 18.70
C LEU A 268 5.26 11.40 17.52
N ILE A 269 5.42 10.19 16.97
CA ILE A 269 4.50 9.59 16.02
C ILE A 269 4.09 8.23 16.58
N CYS A 270 2.79 7.97 16.68
CA CYS A 270 2.25 6.71 17.15
C CYS A 270 1.47 6.01 16.03
N ALA A 271 1.45 4.69 16.04
CA ALA A 271 0.61 3.91 15.13
C ALA A 271 -0.10 2.77 15.87
N THR A 272 -1.30 2.41 15.42
CA THR A 272 -2.01 1.24 15.90
C THR A 272 -3.07 0.76 14.92
N ASN A 273 -3.40 -0.53 14.99
CA ASN A 273 -4.55 -1.13 14.32
C ASN A 273 -5.77 -1.27 15.26
N ARG A 274 -5.59 -1.04 16.57
CA ARG A 274 -6.65 -1.18 17.58
C ARG A 274 -7.50 0.09 17.69
N PRO A 275 -8.80 -0.03 17.95
CA PRO A 275 -9.68 1.12 18.19
C PRO A 275 -9.41 1.70 19.59
N LEU A 276 -8.52 2.68 19.69
CA LEU A 276 -8.12 3.26 20.99
C LEU A 276 -9.29 3.84 21.76
N GLU A 277 -10.29 4.41 21.08
CA GLU A 277 -11.51 4.94 21.70
C GLU A 277 -12.25 3.85 22.50
N SER A 278 -12.30 2.63 21.97
CA SER A 278 -12.89 1.49 22.68
C SER A 278 -12.04 1.07 23.87
N LEU A 279 -10.71 1.05 23.71
CA LEU A 279 -9.79 0.70 24.81
C LEU A 279 -9.83 1.73 25.96
N VAL A 280 -10.07 3.00 25.65
CA VAL A 280 -10.30 4.05 26.65
C VAL A 280 -11.63 3.79 27.38
N GLY A 281 -12.70 3.48 26.62
CA GLY A 281 -13.99 3.13 27.21
C GLY A 281 -13.95 1.91 28.14
N ASP A 282 -13.12 0.92 27.80
CA ASP A 282 -12.90 -0.30 28.60
C ASP A 282 -11.91 -0.10 29.78
N GLY A 283 -11.30 1.10 29.90
CA GLY A 283 -10.29 1.41 30.91
C GLY A 283 -8.93 0.71 30.72
N THR A 284 -8.69 0.08 29.59
CA THR A 284 -7.42 -0.60 29.27
C THR A 284 -6.39 0.34 28.67
N PHE A 285 -6.82 1.48 28.12
CA PHE A 285 -5.95 2.57 27.66
C PHE A 285 -6.31 3.86 28.40
N ARG A 286 -5.31 4.60 28.84
CA ARG A 286 -5.51 5.84 29.60
C ARG A 286 -6.05 6.95 28.69
N GLU A 287 -7.07 7.64 29.15
CA GLU A 287 -7.71 8.74 28.43
C GLU A 287 -6.76 9.95 28.26
N ASP A 288 -5.98 10.29 29.30
CA ASP A 288 -5.02 11.38 29.26
C ASP A 288 -3.92 11.16 28.21
N LEU A 289 -3.38 9.96 28.13
CA LEU A 289 -2.41 9.58 27.10
C LEU A 289 -3.04 9.60 25.70
N TYR A 290 -4.28 9.11 25.56
CA TYR A 290 -4.99 9.15 24.29
C TYR A 290 -5.07 10.56 23.71
N TYR A 291 -5.51 11.55 24.51
CA TYR A 291 -5.57 12.94 24.03
C TYR A 291 -4.20 13.52 23.73
N ARG A 292 -3.16 13.10 24.47
CA ARG A 292 -1.80 13.57 24.23
C ARG A 292 -1.22 13.08 22.90
N ILE A 293 -1.44 11.82 22.54
CA ILE A 293 -0.93 11.22 21.28
C ILE A 293 -1.83 11.49 20.08
N ASN A 294 -3.10 11.81 20.28
CA ASN A 294 -4.10 12.04 19.24
C ASN A 294 -4.29 13.53 18.92
N ALA A 295 -3.19 14.30 18.91
CA ALA A 295 -3.26 15.71 18.51
C ALA A 295 -3.56 15.88 17.02
N PHE A 296 -3.09 14.93 16.18
CA PHE A 296 -3.44 14.84 14.76
C PHE A 296 -3.59 13.39 14.34
N ALA A 297 -4.78 12.99 13.88
CA ALA A 297 -5.06 11.64 13.45
C ALA A 297 -5.00 11.46 11.92
N ILE A 298 -4.30 10.42 11.46
CA ILE A 298 -4.28 9.99 10.05
C ILE A 298 -4.85 8.58 10.00
N ARG A 299 -5.96 8.38 9.26
CA ARG A 299 -6.60 7.07 9.09
C ARG A 299 -6.28 6.50 7.72
N LEU A 300 -5.53 5.40 7.68
CA LEU A 300 -5.21 4.68 6.45
C LEU A 300 -6.32 3.70 6.10
N PRO A 301 -6.83 3.73 4.85
CA PRO A 301 -7.82 2.76 4.38
C PRO A 301 -7.20 1.38 4.20
N ALA A 302 -8.02 0.34 4.32
CA ALA A 302 -7.65 -1.00 3.91
C ALA A 302 -7.38 -1.05 2.40
N LEU A 303 -6.56 -2.00 1.94
CA LEU A 303 -6.21 -2.11 0.52
C LEU A 303 -7.44 -2.35 -0.37
N ARG A 304 -8.42 -3.13 0.10
CA ARG A 304 -9.71 -3.35 -0.56
C ARG A 304 -10.54 -2.08 -0.79
N GLU A 305 -10.30 -1.02 -0.02
CA GLU A 305 -11.01 0.27 -0.11
C GLU A 305 -10.37 1.22 -1.12
N ARG A 306 -9.22 0.82 -1.69
CA ARG A 306 -8.45 1.54 -2.72
C ARG A 306 -8.03 0.61 -3.87
N PRO A 307 -8.98 -0.01 -4.57
CA PRO A 307 -8.71 -1.01 -5.60
C PRO A 307 -7.88 -0.49 -6.77
N SER A 308 -7.94 0.81 -7.06
CA SER A 308 -7.13 1.49 -8.08
C SER A 308 -5.63 1.46 -7.80
N ASP A 309 -5.22 1.28 -6.53
CA ASP A 309 -3.82 1.21 -6.13
C ASP A 309 -3.22 -0.18 -6.31
N ILE A 310 -4.06 -1.23 -6.32
CA ILE A 310 -3.60 -2.63 -6.33
C ILE A 310 -2.72 -2.93 -7.55
N PRO A 311 -3.10 -2.60 -8.80
CA PRO A 311 -2.26 -2.87 -9.96
C PRO A 311 -0.91 -2.12 -9.89
N VAL A 312 -0.94 -0.85 -9.47
CA VAL A 312 0.27 -0.01 -9.37
C VAL A 312 1.24 -0.55 -8.32
N LEU A 313 0.73 -0.97 -7.16
CA LEU A 313 1.54 -1.59 -6.11
C LEU A 313 2.08 -2.95 -6.55
N ALA A 314 1.25 -3.76 -7.21
CA ALA A 314 1.66 -5.07 -7.73
C ALA A 314 2.80 -4.95 -8.75
N ASP A 315 2.69 -4.05 -9.72
CA ASP A 315 3.75 -3.81 -10.72
C ASP A 315 5.05 -3.37 -10.07
N ARG A 316 5.00 -2.54 -9.03
CA ARG A 316 6.17 -2.13 -8.27
C ARG A 316 6.83 -3.25 -7.50
N PHE A 317 6.04 -4.07 -6.81
CA PHE A 317 6.59 -5.21 -6.10
C PHE A 317 7.23 -6.20 -7.07
N LEU A 318 6.64 -6.35 -8.26
CA LEU A 318 7.20 -7.16 -9.32
C LEU A 318 8.53 -6.58 -9.84
N ALA A 319 8.59 -5.28 -10.10
CA ALA A 319 9.82 -4.60 -10.50
C ALA A 319 10.90 -4.69 -9.42
N ARG A 320 10.54 -4.52 -8.15
CA ARG A 320 11.46 -4.68 -7.02
C ARG A 320 11.97 -6.12 -6.90
N TYR A 321 11.11 -7.09 -7.12
CA TYR A 321 11.52 -8.49 -7.19
C TYR A 321 12.53 -8.73 -8.31
N CYS A 322 12.27 -8.22 -9.53
CA CYS A 322 13.20 -8.33 -10.65
C CYS A 322 14.56 -7.70 -10.32
N ALA A 323 14.56 -6.49 -9.77
CA ALA A 323 15.79 -5.81 -9.37
C ALA A 323 16.59 -6.60 -8.32
N ALA A 324 15.91 -7.18 -7.32
CA ALA A 324 16.55 -8.01 -6.28
C ALA A 324 17.15 -9.31 -6.84
N GLN A 325 16.63 -9.83 -7.96
CA GLN A 325 17.13 -11.00 -8.67
C GLN A 325 18.14 -10.66 -9.77
N GLY A 326 18.50 -9.39 -9.94
CA GLY A 326 19.39 -8.93 -11.03
C GLY A 326 18.77 -9.10 -12.42
N LEU A 327 17.44 -9.17 -12.53
CA LEU A 327 16.71 -9.28 -13.78
C LEU A 327 16.36 -7.88 -14.33
N PRO A 328 16.21 -7.72 -15.67
CA PRO A 328 15.64 -6.49 -16.22
C PRO A 328 14.27 -6.18 -15.62
N LEU A 329 13.92 -4.89 -15.48
CA LEU A 329 12.67 -4.46 -14.85
C LEU A 329 11.41 -4.94 -15.59
N ASP A 330 11.52 -5.18 -16.89
CA ASP A 330 10.47 -5.69 -17.78
C ASP A 330 10.51 -7.21 -17.98
N ALA A 331 11.44 -7.91 -17.30
CA ALA A 331 11.58 -9.37 -17.42
C ALA A 331 10.34 -10.13 -16.99
N ARG A 332 9.48 -9.49 -16.16
CA ARG A 332 8.23 -10.07 -15.67
C ARG A 332 7.08 -9.06 -15.76
N ARG A 333 5.88 -9.57 -16.04
CA ARG A 333 4.65 -8.78 -16.14
C ARG A 333 3.44 -9.60 -15.73
N PHE A 334 2.37 -8.93 -15.35
CA PHE A 334 1.09 -9.59 -15.08
C PHE A 334 0.30 -9.79 -16.38
N ALA A 335 -0.36 -10.94 -16.50
CA ALA A 335 -1.41 -11.15 -17.47
C ALA A 335 -2.73 -10.50 -17.00
N PRO A 336 -3.67 -10.17 -17.91
CA PRO A 336 -4.94 -9.52 -17.53
C PRO A 336 -5.78 -10.33 -16.53
N ASP A 337 -5.78 -11.65 -16.63
CA ASP A 337 -6.46 -12.56 -15.70
C ASP A 337 -5.90 -12.47 -14.26
N ALA A 338 -4.57 -12.36 -14.14
CA ALA A 338 -3.91 -12.17 -12.85
C ALA A 338 -4.27 -10.80 -12.22
N LEU A 339 -4.26 -9.72 -13.00
CA LEU A 339 -4.64 -8.39 -12.52
C LEU A 339 -6.10 -8.36 -12.05
N THR A 340 -7.02 -8.99 -12.78
CA THR A 340 -8.41 -9.11 -12.36
C THR A 340 -8.52 -9.82 -11.02
N LEU A 341 -7.80 -10.92 -10.82
CA LEU A 341 -7.80 -11.65 -9.55
C LEU A 341 -7.23 -10.80 -8.41
N LEU A 342 -6.11 -10.10 -8.65
CA LEU A 342 -5.49 -9.23 -7.65
C LEU A 342 -6.45 -8.11 -7.21
N VAL A 343 -7.19 -7.49 -8.14
CA VAL A 343 -8.12 -6.39 -7.83
C VAL A 343 -9.35 -6.87 -7.07
N THR A 344 -9.82 -8.10 -7.33
CA THR A 344 -11.03 -8.64 -6.70
C THR A 344 -10.78 -9.30 -5.34
N TYR A 345 -9.53 -9.65 -5.04
CA TYR A 345 -9.18 -10.29 -3.76
C TYR A 345 -9.28 -9.30 -2.58
N PRO A 346 -9.79 -9.72 -1.40
CA PRO A 346 -10.10 -8.80 -0.28
C PRO A 346 -8.88 -8.29 0.51
N TRP A 347 -7.70 -8.87 0.35
CA TRP A 347 -6.42 -8.47 0.97
C TRP A 347 -6.49 -8.30 2.50
N PRO A 348 -6.80 -9.32 3.29
CA PRO A 348 -6.86 -9.22 4.76
C PRO A 348 -5.53 -8.76 5.37
N GLY A 349 -4.39 -9.14 4.80
CA GLY A 349 -3.05 -8.68 5.20
C GLY A 349 -2.57 -7.42 4.48
N ASN A 350 -3.45 -6.77 3.71
CA ASN A 350 -3.20 -5.50 3.01
C ASN A 350 -1.93 -5.51 2.13
N ILE A 351 -1.12 -4.46 2.19
CA ILE A 351 0.08 -4.30 1.33
C ILE A 351 1.12 -5.38 1.62
N ARG A 352 1.27 -5.80 2.89
CA ARG A 352 2.24 -6.85 3.26
C ARG A 352 1.90 -8.19 2.62
N GLU A 353 0.62 -8.53 2.56
CA GLU A 353 0.15 -9.74 1.88
C GLU A 353 0.32 -9.62 0.37
N LEU A 354 -0.03 -8.47 -0.23
CA LEU A 354 0.15 -8.22 -1.66
C LEU A 354 1.61 -8.37 -2.07
N GLU A 355 2.54 -7.77 -1.32
CA GLU A 355 3.98 -7.86 -1.58
C GLU A 355 4.49 -9.31 -1.56
N THR A 356 4.11 -10.06 -0.52
CA THR A 356 4.49 -11.48 -0.39
C THR A 356 3.89 -12.31 -1.52
N THR A 357 2.63 -12.06 -1.87
CA THR A 357 1.89 -12.72 -2.94
C THR A 357 2.55 -12.49 -4.30
N VAL A 358 2.87 -11.24 -4.63
CA VAL A 358 3.54 -10.89 -5.88
C VAL A 358 4.92 -11.55 -5.98
N SER A 359 5.69 -11.55 -4.90
CA SER A 359 7.01 -12.17 -4.87
C SER A 359 6.93 -13.70 -5.10
N ARG A 360 5.95 -14.37 -4.49
CA ARG A 360 5.70 -15.82 -4.69
C ARG A 360 5.24 -16.13 -6.11
N ALA A 361 4.32 -15.33 -6.64
CA ALA A 361 3.82 -15.49 -8.01
C ALA A 361 4.93 -15.25 -9.04
N ALA A 362 5.76 -14.24 -8.82
CA ALA A 362 6.93 -13.97 -9.65
C ALA A 362 7.92 -15.15 -9.67
N LEU A 363 8.14 -15.80 -8.52
CA LEU A 363 8.99 -17.00 -8.43
C LEU A 363 8.41 -18.16 -9.24
N SER A 364 7.08 -18.35 -9.22
CA SER A 364 6.39 -19.45 -9.89
C SER A 364 6.25 -19.28 -11.40
N ALA A 365 6.26 -18.06 -11.90
CA ALA A 365 6.10 -17.72 -13.31
C ALA A 365 7.36 -18.09 -14.13
N ARG A 366 7.30 -19.18 -14.89
CA ARG A 366 8.45 -19.73 -15.65
C ARG A 366 8.81 -18.93 -16.91
N ASP A 367 7.83 -18.33 -17.57
CA ASP A 367 7.96 -17.60 -18.84
C ASP A 367 7.96 -16.07 -18.68
N GLY A 368 8.16 -15.58 -17.46
CA GLY A 368 8.15 -14.15 -17.15
C GLY A 368 6.75 -13.52 -17.09
N ILE A 369 5.68 -14.29 -17.37
CA ILE A 369 4.30 -13.79 -17.33
C ILE A 369 3.59 -14.41 -16.14
N VAL A 370 3.20 -13.57 -15.16
CA VAL A 370 2.42 -13.96 -14.00
C VAL A 370 0.95 -14.06 -14.40
N ARG A 371 0.36 -15.24 -14.31
CA ARG A 371 -1.05 -15.54 -14.65
C ARG A 371 -1.85 -15.86 -13.39
N ALA A 372 -3.17 -15.91 -13.52
CA ALA A 372 -4.06 -16.29 -12.40
C ALA A 372 -3.68 -17.65 -11.77
N ARG A 373 -3.21 -18.61 -12.57
CA ARG A 373 -2.73 -19.91 -12.08
C ARG A 373 -1.51 -19.80 -11.14
N ASP A 374 -0.69 -18.78 -11.29
CA ASP A 374 0.49 -18.54 -10.45
C ASP A 374 0.10 -17.88 -9.11
N LEU A 375 -1.17 -17.49 -8.97
CA LEU A 375 -1.81 -16.89 -7.79
C LEU A 375 -2.77 -17.86 -7.07
N GLN A 376 -2.78 -19.16 -7.40
CA GLN A 376 -3.72 -20.16 -6.84
C GLN A 376 -3.60 -20.34 -5.32
N PHE A 377 -2.53 -19.88 -4.70
CA PHE A 377 -2.38 -19.82 -3.24
C PHE A 377 -3.14 -18.67 -2.59
N LEU A 378 -3.72 -17.74 -3.36
CA LEU A 378 -4.74 -16.84 -2.89
C LEU A 378 -6.03 -17.67 -2.70
N HIS A 379 -6.12 -18.40 -1.60
CA HIS A 379 -7.40 -18.91 -1.20
C HIS A 379 -8.28 -17.72 -0.86
N PRO A 380 -9.54 -17.66 -1.34
CA PRO A 380 -10.47 -16.75 -0.72
C PRO A 380 -10.46 -17.11 0.76
N VAL A 381 -9.88 -16.23 1.57
CA VAL A 381 -10.15 -16.26 3.00
C VAL A 381 -11.65 -16.02 3.03
N THR A 382 -12.41 -17.10 3.17
CA THR A 382 -13.75 -16.97 3.74
C THR A 382 -13.52 -16.12 4.95
N ALA A 383 -13.95 -14.86 4.90
CA ALA A 383 -13.89 -13.97 6.05
C ALA A 383 -14.33 -14.85 7.22
N PRO A 384 -13.59 -14.91 8.34
CA PRO A 384 -14.11 -15.62 9.48
C PRO A 384 -15.52 -15.07 9.58
N GLU A 385 -16.51 -15.96 9.39
CA GLU A 385 -17.89 -15.59 9.57
C GLU A 385 -17.84 -14.77 10.84
N LYS A 386 -18.19 -13.47 10.74
CA LYS A 386 -18.33 -12.64 11.95
C LYS A 386 -18.95 -13.57 12.93
N PRO A 387 -18.40 -13.76 14.15
CA PRO A 387 -19.12 -14.55 15.13
C PRO A 387 -20.49 -13.92 15.10
N GLU A 388 -21.43 -14.66 14.49
CA GLU A 388 -22.82 -14.23 14.47
C GLU A 388 -23.05 -13.86 15.92
N THR A 389 -23.41 -12.62 16.18
CA THR A 389 -23.95 -12.21 17.48
C THR A 389 -24.75 -13.40 17.95
N PRO A 390 -24.45 -13.98 19.14
CA PRO A 390 -25.08 -15.23 19.51
C PRO A 390 -26.57 -15.07 19.30
N VAL A 391 -27.04 -15.61 18.16
CA VAL A 391 -28.45 -15.59 17.85
C VAL A 391 -29.00 -16.50 18.91
N LEU A 392 -29.69 -15.93 19.88
CA LEU A 392 -30.40 -16.68 20.91
C LEU A 392 -31.54 -17.42 20.19
N VAL A 393 -31.16 -18.48 19.47
CA VAL A 393 -32.09 -19.35 18.76
C VAL A 393 -32.52 -20.43 19.73
N PRO A 394 -33.80 -20.76 19.79
CA PRO A 394 -34.27 -21.88 20.60
C PRO A 394 -33.51 -23.16 20.23
N LEU A 395 -33.12 -23.96 21.23
CA LEU A 395 -32.38 -25.21 21.02
C LEU A 395 -33.08 -26.13 19.99
N ARG A 396 -34.39 -26.08 19.95
CA ARG A 396 -35.20 -26.81 18.98
C ARG A 396 -34.90 -26.48 17.53
N ASP A 397 -34.64 -25.21 17.22
CA ASP A 397 -34.31 -24.76 15.86
C ASP A 397 -32.89 -25.17 15.48
N VAL A 398 -31.94 -25.08 16.41
CA VAL A 398 -30.55 -25.55 16.22
C VAL A 398 -30.54 -27.06 15.96
N GLU A 399 -31.31 -27.82 16.74
CA GLU A 399 -31.44 -29.27 16.59
C GLU A 399 -32.04 -29.64 15.22
N ARG A 400 -33.13 -28.98 14.83
CA ARG A 400 -33.75 -29.16 13.51
C ARG A 400 -32.76 -28.94 12.37
N ASP A 401 -32.05 -27.80 12.39
CA ASP A 401 -31.15 -27.42 11.32
C ASP A 401 -29.89 -28.31 11.28
N HIS A 402 -29.42 -28.78 12.43
CA HIS A 402 -28.33 -29.73 12.50
C HIS A 402 -28.73 -31.11 11.93
N ILE A 403 -29.89 -31.65 12.32
CA ILE A 403 -30.41 -32.92 11.79
C ILE A 403 -30.61 -32.82 10.28
N ARG A 404 -31.13 -31.71 9.77
CA ARG A 404 -31.32 -31.48 8.33
C ARG A 404 -30.01 -31.53 7.57
N ARG A 405 -28.99 -30.75 8.05
CA ARG A 405 -27.66 -30.73 7.43
C ARG A 405 -27.00 -32.11 7.36
N VAL A 406 -27.11 -32.89 8.43
CA VAL A 406 -26.56 -34.26 8.47
C VAL A 406 -27.31 -35.19 7.51
N LEU A 407 -28.65 -35.09 7.40
CA LEU A 407 -29.44 -35.88 6.46
C LEU A 407 -29.08 -35.51 5.00
N ASP A 408 -29.00 -34.25 4.68
CA ASP A 408 -28.65 -33.78 3.33
C ASP A 408 -27.22 -34.18 2.94
N ALA A 409 -26.21 -34.04 3.85
CA ALA A 409 -24.83 -34.44 3.63
C ALA A 409 -24.68 -35.97 3.41
N LEU A 410 -25.60 -36.79 3.91
CA LEU A 410 -25.58 -38.25 3.80
C LEU A 410 -26.61 -38.77 2.80
N ASN A 411 -27.12 -37.89 1.90
CA ASN A 411 -28.16 -38.25 0.92
C ASN A 411 -29.33 -39.01 1.55
N TRP A 412 -29.82 -38.50 2.69
CA TRP A 412 -30.93 -39.07 3.45
C TRP A 412 -30.77 -40.54 3.89
N ASN A 413 -29.52 -41.01 4.00
CA ASN A 413 -29.23 -42.32 4.56
C ASN A 413 -29.43 -42.30 6.10
N LYS A 414 -30.63 -42.58 6.54
CA LYS A 414 -31.09 -42.52 7.94
C LYS A 414 -30.27 -43.45 8.87
N LYS A 415 -29.73 -44.55 8.37
CA LYS A 415 -28.86 -45.45 9.14
C LYS A 415 -27.53 -44.79 9.49
N ARG A 416 -26.87 -44.18 8.49
CA ARG A 416 -25.62 -43.44 8.71
C ARG A 416 -25.85 -42.16 9.49
N ALA A 417 -26.95 -41.46 9.23
CA ALA A 417 -27.28 -40.21 9.94
C ALA A 417 -27.47 -40.45 11.45
N SER A 418 -28.16 -41.53 11.84
CA SER A 418 -28.32 -41.86 13.26
C SER A 418 -27.02 -42.17 13.96
N GLN A 419 -26.05 -42.79 13.25
CA GLN A 419 -24.68 -43.04 13.80
C GLN A 419 -23.89 -41.75 13.97
N VAL A 420 -23.91 -40.84 12.98
CA VAL A 420 -23.21 -39.54 13.05
C VAL A 420 -23.80 -38.64 14.12
N LEU A 421 -25.13 -38.62 14.25
CA LEU A 421 -25.84 -37.85 15.26
C LEU A 421 -25.78 -38.49 16.65
N GLN A 422 -25.25 -39.70 16.78
CA GLN A 422 -25.16 -40.47 18.05
C GLN A 422 -26.52 -40.64 18.72
N ILE A 423 -27.60 -40.80 17.95
CA ILE A 423 -28.96 -41.06 18.43
C ILE A 423 -29.50 -42.36 17.87
N SER A 424 -30.52 -42.95 18.55
CA SER A 424 -31.18 -44.13 18.05
C SER A 424 -31.92 -43.82 16.75
N ARG A 425 -32.07 -44.82 15.88
CA ARG A 425 -32.88 -44.65 14.66
C ARG A 425 -34.31 -44.23 14.95
N GLU A 426 -34.88 -44.77 15.99
CA GLU A 426 -36.25 -44.46 16.43
C GLU A 426 -36.38 -42.98 16.81
N THR A 427 -35.37 -42.47 17.56
CA THR A 427 -35.30 -41.03 17.90
C THR A 427 -35.15 -40.17 16.66
N LEU A 428 -34.30 -40.57 15.69
CA LEU A 428 -34.16 -39.84 14.43
C LEU A 428 -35.46 -39.81 13.63
N TYR A 429 -36.17 -40.93 13.50
CA TYR A 429 -37.46 -40.96 12.80
C TYR A 429 -38.51 -40.08 13.46
N ARG A 430 -38.58 -40.10 14.79
CA ARG A 430 -39.48 -39.22 15.55
C ARG A 430 -39.15 -37.75 15.29
N LYS A 431 -37.85 -37.37 15.33
CA LYS A 431 -37.39 -35.98 15.06
C LYS A 431 -37.66 -35.55 13.63
N ILE A 432 -37.50 -36.41 12.62
CA ILE A 432 -37.82 -36.11 11.25
C ILE A 432 -39.32 -35.80 11.10
N GLY A 433 -40.20 -36.57 11.77
CA GLY A 433 -41.65 -36.30 11.81
C GLY A 433 -41.99 -35.02 12.58
N GLU A 434 -41.40 -34.80 13.77
CA GLU A 434 -41.62 -33.62 14.61
C GLU A 434 -41.24 -32.30 13.90
N PHE A 435 -40.14 -32.30 13.14
CA PHE A 435 -39.67 -31.15 12.40
C PHE A 435 -40.18 -31.10 10.94
N ALA A 436 -41.03 -32.01 10.50
CA ALA A 436 -41.55 -32.12 9.15
C ALA A 436 -40.44 -32.03 8.06
N LEU A 437 -39.31 -32.71 8.30
CA LEU A 437 -38.17 -32.69 7.37
C LEU A 437 -38.51 -33.56 6.14
N VAL A 438 -38.35 -32.98 4.95
CA VAL A 438 -38.60 -33.64 3.67
C VAL A 438 -37.35 -33.65 2.82
N GLU A 439 -37.10 -34.78 2.15
CA GLU A 439 -36.00 -34.94 1.19
C GLU A 439 -36.23 -34.04 -0.03
N ASN A 440 -35.38 -33.00 -0.24
CA ASN A 440 -35.41 -32.24 -1.48
C ASN A 440 -34.71 -33.06 -2.59
N ARG A 441 -35.48 -33.90 -3.33
CA ARG A 441 -34.99 -34.47 -4.58
C ARG A 441 -34.78 -33.35 -5.59
N ARG A 442 -33.51 -32.93 -5.77
CA ARG A 442 -33.18 -32.15 -6.96
C ARG A 442 -33.39 -33.06 -8.18
N ALA A 443 -34.28 -32.64 -9.06
CA ALA A 443 -34.49 -33.22 -10.39
C ALA A 443 -33.24 -33.03 -11.25
#